data_3abd701f448a6800451aed845f61ee1a
#
_entry.id   3abd701f448a6800451aed845f61ee1a
#
_cell.length_a   1.000
_cell.length_b   1.000
_cell.length_c   1.000
_cell.angle_alpha   90.00
_cell.angle_beta   90.00
_cell.angle_gamma   90.00
#
_symmetry.space_group_name_H-M   'P 1'
#
loop_
_entity.id
_entity.type
_entity.pdbx_description
1 polymer ?
#
loop_
_entity_poly.entity_id
_entity_poly.type
_entity_poly.pdbx_seq_one_letter_code
_entity_poly.pdbx_strand_id
1 'polypeptide(L)'
;MLLDQTIAGRRCTLWVPEGTGPFALSLCCCGSASELLPQLGALSPNRLFVSPEADWEIDFTPWPAPTLQGGRPFADGSVLGGAPAFLRWVEGELLPALAAQFALAPAQNSVLGYSLGGLFALWAVCQSEAFSQCACLSGSLWYPGWVNFLKEHAPKPPKRVYLSLGKKEEKSGPAVMRAVGDATRQSAGLLAQSLGYENTVLEWNPGGHFATALPRWEKALAWLDFPQNNR
;
A
#
# COMPACT_ATOMS: atom_id res chain seq x y z
N MET A 1 11.24 18.28 1.45
CA MET A 1 11.14 19.03 0.17
C MET A 1 10.42 18.18 -0.86
N LEU A 2 9.45 18.75 -1.59
CA LEU A 2 8.77 18.04 -2.69
C LEU A 2 9.63 18.11 -3.96
N LEU A 3 9.77 16.97 -4.64
CA LEU A 3 10.61 16.81 -5.84
C LEU A 3 9.92 15.89 -6.85
N ASP A 4 9.91 16.28 -8.13
CA ASP A 4 9.53 15.39 -9.22
C ASP A 4 10.77 14.99 -10.02
N GLN A 5 10.93 13.71 -10.30
CA GLN A 5 12.02 13.20 -11.14
C GLN A 5 11.57 11.97 -11.93
N THR A 6 12.27 11.69 -13.02
CA THR A 6 12.04 10.45 -13.79
C THR A 6 13.07 9.41 -13.40
N ILE A 7 12.60 8.23 -12.96
CA ILE A 7 13.44 7.08 -12.61
C ILE A 7 13.06 5.92 -13.52
N ALA A 8 14.02 5.42 -14.27
CA ALA A 8 13.84 4.29 -15.20
C ALA A 8 12.55 4.39 -16.05
N GLY A 9 12.33 5.58 -16.63
CA GLY A 9 11.23 5.87 -17.55
C GLY A 9 9.88 6.20 -16.88
N ARG A 10 9.75 6.14 -15.54
CA ARG A 10 8.53 6.54 -14.83
C ARG A 10 8.75 7.85 -14.05
N ARG A 11 7.80 8.76 -14.15
CA ARG A 11 7.78 9.95 -13.29
C ARG A 11 7.46 9.54 -11.86
N CYS A 12 8.24 10.09 -10.93
CA CYS A 12 8.09 9.86 -9.51
C CYS A 12 8.00 11.18 -8.77
N THR A 13 6.99 11.33 -7.92
CA THR A 13 6.92 12.44 -6.96
C THR A 13 7.51 11.96 -5.64
N LEU A 14 8.45 12.72 -5.09
CA LEU A 14 9.14 12.42 -3.84
C LEU A 14 8.91 13.50 -2.81
N TRP A 15 8.77 13.11 -1.57
CA TRP A 15 9.03 13.98 -0.43
C TRP A 15 10.34 13.57 0.19
N VAL A 16 11.34 14.47 0.07
CA VAL A 16 12.68 14.26 0.62
C VAL A 16 12.76 14.94 1.97
N PRO A 17 13.08 14.21 3.06
CA PRO A 17 13.29 14.79 4.39
C PRO A 17 14.49 15.76 4.42
N GLU A 18 14.57 16.54 5.49
CA GLU A 18 15.78 17.33 5.79
C GLU A 18 16.86 16.44 6.41
N GLY A 19 18.13 16.82 6.22
CA GLY A 19 19.27 16.08 6.77
C GLY A 19 19.91 15.08 5.81
N THR A 20 20.73 14.19 6.34
CA THR A 20 21.57 13.26 5.55
C THR A 20 21.14 11.80 5.66
N GLY A 21 20.10 11.49 6.46
CA GLY A 21 19.66 10.13 6.70
C GLY A 21 20.49 9.37 7.76
N PRO A 22 20.39 8.05 7.88
CA PRO A 22 19.60 7.20 7.02
C PRO A 22 18.09 7.37 7.18
N PHE A 23 17.36 7.43 6.06
CA PHE A 23 15.92 7.61 6.04
C PHE A 23 15.18 6.28 5.93
N ALA A 24 14.07 6.13 6.63
CA ALA A 24 13.08 5.11 6.31
C ALA A 24 12.44 5.45 4.95
N LEU A 25 12.14 4.45 4.11
CA LEU A 25 11.50 4.65 2.82
C LEU A 25 10.05 4.19 2.84
N SER A 26 9.15 4.99 2.27
CA SER A 26 7.77 4.57 1.97
C SER A 26 7.45 4.70 0.48
N LEU A 27 7.13 3.58 -0.15
CA LEU A 27 6.46 3.56 -1.45
C LEU A 27 4.97 3.86 -1.23
N CYS A 28 4.47 4.95 -1.82
CA CYS A 28 3.08 5.38 -1.70
C CYS A 28 2.30 5.11 -2.98
N CYS A 29 1.33 4.21 -2.91
CA CYS A 29 0.39 3.91 -4.00
C CYS A 29 -0.87 4.75 -3.79
N CYS A 30 -0.84 6.01 -4.29
CA CYS A 30 -1.89 7.01 -4.08
C CYS A 30 -2.16 7.83 -5.35
N GLY A 31 -3.35 8.45 -5.44
CA GLY A 31 -3.76 9.21 -6.63
C GLY A 31 -3.24 10.65 -6.70
N SER A 32 -3.02 11.32 -5.55
CA SER A 32 -2.65 12.74 -5.47
C SER A 32 -1.36 12.93 -4.69
N ALA A 33 -0.24 12.44 -5.24
CA ALA A 33 1.05 12.41 -4.56
C ALA A 33 1.53 13.82 -4.16
N SER A 34 1.42 14.81 -5.05
CA SER A 34 1.86 16.18 -4.80
C SER A 34 1.12 16.86 -3.63
N GLU A 35 -0.11 16.46 -3.35
CA GLU A 35 -0.90 16.97 -2.22
C GLU A 35 -0.67 16.15 -0.95
N LEU A 36 -0.55 14.84 -1.08
CA LEU A 36 -0.47 13.91 0.05
C LEU A 36 0.94 13.86 0.66
N LEU A 37 1.98 13.72 -0.16
CA LEU A 37 3.33 13.48 0.37
C LEU A 37 3.87 14.60 1.28
N PRO A 38 3.60 15.90 1.04
CA PRO A 38 3.98 16.94 2.00
C PRO A 38 3.32 16.77 3.38
N GLN A 39 2.06 16.33 3.40
CA GLN A 39 1.33 16.11 4.65
C GLN A 39 1.90 14.90 5.41
N LEU A 40 2.21 13.80 4.70
CA LEU A 40 2.87 12.64 5.30
C LEU A 40 4.28 12.96 5.79
N GLY A 41 5.04 13.78 5.05
CA GLY A 41 6.37 14.22 5.42
C GLY A 41 6.41 15.09 6.67
N ALA A 42 5.37 15.89 6.89
CA ALA A 42 5.22 16.67 8.13
C ALA A 42 4.97 15.76 9.36
N LEU A 43 4.33 14.61 9.16
CA LEU A 43 4.03 13.64 10.22
C LEU A 43 5.22 12.72 10.52
N SER A 44 6.00 12.37 9.49
CA SER A 44 7.17 11.47 9.60
C SER A 44 8.41 12.15 9.03
N PRO A 45 9.04 13.07 9.78
CA PRO A 45 10.09 13.94 9.26
C PRO A 45 11.39 13.22 8.86
N ASN A 46 11.59 11.98 9.29
CA ASN A 46 12.76 11.15 8.94
C ASN A 46 12.46 10.09 7.87
N ARG A 47 11.33 10.22 7.16
CA ARG A 47 10.89 9.26 6.16
C ARG A 47 10.86 9.88 4.77
N LEU A 48 11.55 9.23 3.84
CA LEU A 48 11.47 9.53 2.41
C LEU A 48 10.21 8.86 1.85
N PHE A 49 9.34 9.65 1.25
CA PHE A 49 8.17 9.14 0.55
C PHE A 49 8.37 9.23 -0.95
N VAL A 50 7.98 8.19 -1.67
CA VAL A 50 8.00 8.15 -3.13
C VAL A 50 6.68 7.61 -3.66
N SER A 51 6.11 8.29 -4.65
CA SER A 51 4.94 7.84 -5.39
C SER A 51 5.25 7.87 -6.88
N PRO A 52 5.50 6.70 -7.49
CA PRO A 52 5.64 6.59 -8.94
C PRO A 52 4.31 6.83 -9.64
N GLU A 53 4.36 7.41 -10.84
CA GLU A 53 3.23 7.38 -11.76
C GLU A 53 2.91 5.92 -12.12
N ALA A 54 1.64 5.55 -11.99
CA ALA A 54 1.17 4.18 -12.19
C ALA A 54 -0.17 4.19 -12.93
N ASP A 55 -0.38 3.20 -13.78
CA ASP A 55 -1.72 2.89 -14.25
C ASP A 55 -2.50 2.25 -13.11
N TRP A 56 -3.50 2.98 -12.61
CA TRP A 56 -4.20 2.64 -11.36
C TRP A 56 -4.82 1.25 -11.37
N GLU A 57 -5.39 0.86 -12.50
CA GLU A 57 -6.11 -0.41 -12.61
C GLU A 57 -5.18 -1.55 -13.02
N ILE A 58 -4.19 -1.29 -13.83
CA ILE A 58 -3.23 -2.29 -14.30
C ILE A 58 -2.16 -2.55 -13.23
N ASP A 59 -1.41 -1.51 -12.84
CA ASP A 59 -0.24 -1.66 -11.97
C ASP A 59 -0.57 -2.06 -10.52
N PHE A 60 -1.82 -1.83 -10.07
CA PHE A 60 -2.22 -2.17 -8.70
C PHE A 60 -3.13 -3.40 -8.58
N THR A 61 -3.30 -4.16 -9.65
CA THR A 61 -4.05 -5.43 -9.61
C THR A 61 -3.12 -6.64 -9.76
N PRO A 62 -3.19 -7.63 -8.83
CA PRO A 62 -2.23 -8.73 -8.76
C PRO A 62 -2.29 -9.73 -9.92
N TRP A 63 -3.49 -9.94 -10.50
CA TRP A 63 -3.77 -10.89 -11.59
C TRP A 63 -4.97 -10.44 -12.40
N PRO A 64 -5.16 -10.99 -13.63
CA PRO A 64 -6.36 -10.72 -14.41
C PRO A 64 -7.62 -11.14 -13.67
N ALA A 65 -8.62 -10.27 -13.67
CA ALA A 65 -9.94 -10.54 -13.12
C ALA A 65 -11.01 -9.84 -13.96
N PRO A 66 -12.30 -10.30 -13.91
CA PRO A 66 -13.39 -9.58 -14.53
C PRO A 66 -13.45 -8.16 -13.98
N THR A 67 -13.58 -7.17 -14.85
CA THR A 67 -13.63 -5.76 -14.44
C THR A 67 -14.89 -5.45 -13.67
N LEU A 68 -14.81 -4.47 -12.79
CA LEU A 68 -15.85 -4.14 -11.83
C LEU A 68 -16.72 -2.96 -12.26
N GLN A 69 -16.42 -2.32 -13.37
CA GLN A 69 -17.24 -1.25 -13.93
C GLN A 69 -18.51 -1.82 -14.56
N GLY A 70 -19.48 -2.25 -13.70
CA GLY A 70 -20.78 -2.75 -14.16
C GLY A 70 -20.72 -4.03 -14.98
N GLY A 71 -19.65 -4.84 -14.84
CA GLY A 71 -19.48 -6.07 -15.60
C GLY A 71 -19.06 -5.87 -17.06
N ARG A 72 -18.67 -4.65 -17.44
CA ARG A 72 -18.14 -4.38 -18.79
C ARG A 72 -16.63 -4.61 -18.80
N PRO A 73 -16.07 -5.28 -19.82
CA PRO A 73 -14.63 -5.28 -20.07
C PRO A 73 -14.13 -3.83 -20.24
N PHE A 74 -12.87 -3.55 -19.92
CA PHE A 74 -12.27 -2.28 -20.32
C PHE A 74 -12.41 -2.12 -21.83
N ALA A 75 -12.80 -0.90 -22.29
CA ALA A 75 -13.12 -0.64 -23.70
C ALA A 75 -11.93 -0.86 -24.65
N ASP A 76 -10.72 -0.85 -24.12
CA ASP A 76 -9.46 -0.99 -24.86
C ASP A 76 -8.84 -2.39 -24.78
N GLY A 77 -9.51 -3.34 -24.13
CA GLY A 77 -8.99 -4.70 -23.94
C GLY A 77 -7.78 -4.78 -22.98
N SER A 78 -7.52 -3.72 -22.19
CA SER A 78 -6.44 -3.72 -21.21
C SER A 78 -6.60 -4.88 -20.23
N VAL A 79 -5.50 -5.54 -19.93
CA VAL A 79 -5.45 -6.71 -19.08
C VAL A 79 -5.04 -6.26 -17.69
N LEU A 80 -5.94 -6.44 -16.73
CA LEU A 80 -5.60 -6.32 -15.31
C LEU A 80 -4.45 -7.29 -14.96
N GLY A 81 -3.76 -7.04 -13.85
CA GLY A 81 -2.74 -7.96 -13.35
C GLY A 81 -1.31 -7.53 -13.66
N GLY A 82 -1.07 -6.23 -13.81
CA GLY A 82 0.26 -5.65 -14.01
C GLY A 82 1.11 -5.52 -12.75
N ALA A 83 0.54 -5.75 -11.56
CA ALA A 83 1.25 -5.59 -10.29
C ALA A 83 2.59 -6.38 -10.22
N PRO A 84 2.71 -7.61 -10.75
CA PRO A 84 4.00 -8.31 -10.78
C PRO A 84 5.07 -7.59 -11.61
N ALA A 85 4.70 -6.95 -12.72
CA ALA A 85 5.63 -6.17 -13.54
C ALA A 85 6.01 -4.87 -12.83
N PHE A 86 5.05 -4.20 -12.22
CA PHE A 86 5.28 -2.98 -11.43
C PHE A 86 6.18 -3.26 -10.23
N LEU A 87 5.94 -4.34 -9.48
CA LEU A 87 6.80 -4.71 -8.34
C LEU A 87 8.24 -5.02 -8.78
N ARG A 88 8.43 -5.76 -9.89
CA ARG A 88 9.78 -6.00 -10.44
C ARG A 88 10.49 -4.69 -10.80
N TRP A 89 9.79 -3.73 -11.40
CA TRP A 89 10.35 -2.41 -11.68
C TRP A 89 10.71 -1.66 -10.38
N VAL A 90 9.85 -1.73 -9.36
CA VAL A 90 10.14 -1.14 -8.04
C VAL A 90 11.42 -1.71 -7.46
N GLU A 91 11.56 -3.04 -7.43
CA GLU A 91 12.73 -3.72 -6.84
C GLU A 91 14.00 -3.58 -7.67
N GLY A 92 13.88 -3.69 -9.00
CA GLY A 92 15.04 -3.71 -9.89
C GLY A 92 15.54 -2.33 -10.29
N GLU A 93 14.69 -1.32 -10.27
CA GLU A 93 15.01 0.02 -10.78
C GLU A 93 14.81 1.12 -9.75
N LEU A 94 13.59 1.24 -9.19
CA LEU A 94 13.25 2.34 -8.28
C LEU A 94 14.08 2.31 -7.00
N LEU A 95 14.05 1.20 -6.27
CA LEU A 95 14.75 1.09 -4.98
C LEU A 95 16.26 1.25 -5.13
N PRO A 96 16.95 0.64 -6.12
CA PRO A 96 18.37 0.88 -6.36
C PRO A 96 18.69 2.33 -6.71
N ALA A 97 17.88 2.98 -7.54
CA ALA A 97 18.08 4.38 -7.91
C ALA A 97 17.94 5.32 -6.70
N LEU A 98 16.97 5.06 -5.81
CA LEU A 98 16.81 5.82 -4.58
C LEU A 98 17.96 5.57 -3.59
N ALA A 99 18.40 4.33 -3.47
CA ALA A 99 19.54 3.98 -2.59
C ALA A 99 20.88 4.60 -3.08
N ALA A 100 21.01 4.85 -4.37
CA ALA A 100 22.17 5.56 -4.93
C ALA A 100 22.15 7.08 -4.64
N GLN A 101 20.95 7.66 -4.45
CA GLN A 101 20.77 9.09 -4.21
C GLN A 101 20.68 9.47 -2.74
N PHE A 102 20.14 8.58 -1.91
CA PHE A 102 19.81 8.84 -0.49
C PHE A 102 20.36 7.76 0.41
N ALA A 103 20.85 8.14 1.59
CA ALA A 103 21.14 7.17 2.63
C ALA A 103 19.81 6.61 3.17
N LEU A 104 19.53 5.35 2.89
CA LEU A 104 18.29 4.67 3.30
C LEU A 104 18.54 3.66 4.41
N ALA A 105 17.50 3.38 5.20
CA ALA A 105 17.45 2.32 6.20
C ALA A 105 16.55 1.16 5.69
N PRO A 106 17.06 0.20 4.89
CA PRO A 106 16.24 -0.79 4.19
C PRO A 106 15.35 -1.64 5.10
N ALA A 107 15.78 -1.90 6.33
CA ALA A 107 14.99 -2.63 7.33
C ALA A 107 13.66 -1.94 7.71
N GLN A 108 13.49 -0.67 7.34
CA GLN A 108 12.29 0.13 7.61
C GLN A 108 11.52 0.51 6.34
N ASN A 109 11.82 -0.15 5.22
CA ASN A 109 11.07 0.08 3.99
C ASN A 109 9.62 -0.34 4.16
N SER A 110 8.72 0.52 3.73
CA SER A 110 7.27 0.28 3.78
C SER A 110 6.61 0.51 2.43
N VAL A 111 5.50 -0.18 2.21
CA VAL A 111 4.60 0.06 1.09
C VAL A 111 3.23 0.43 1.63
N LEU A 112 2.73 1.59 1.23
CA LEU A 112 1.46 2.16 1.69
C LEU A 112 0.55 2.42 0.50
N GLY A 113 -0.74 2.12 0.64
CA GLY A 113 -1.66 2.40 -0.45
C GLY A 113 -3.11 2.51 0.00
N TYR A 114 -3.90 3.17 -0.86
CA TYR A 114 -5.33 3.36 -0.69
C TYR A 114 -6.10 2.66 -1.80
N SER A 115 -7.25 2.06 -1.52
CA SER A 115 -8.11 1.42 -2.54
C SER A 115 -7.37 0.29 -3.29
N LEU A 116 -7.25 0.34 -4.61
CA LEU A 116 -6.42 -0.60 -5.39
C LEU A 116 -4.94 -0.50 -5.01
N GLY A 117 -4.44 0.71 -4.72
CA GLY A 117 -3.09 0.89 -4.16
C GLY A 117 -2.92 0.17 -2.82
N GLY A 118 -3.98 0.09 -1.99
CA GLY A 118 -3.99 -0.69 -0.75
C GLY A 118 -3.98 -2.20 -1.00
N LEU A 119 -4.68 -2.67 -2.03
CA LEU A 119 -4.60 -4.06 -2.49
C LEU A 119 -3.17 -4.39 -2.94
N PHE A 120 -2.57 -3.54 -3.78
CA PHE A 120 -1.18 -3.69 -4.20
C PHE A 120 -0.22 -3.71 -3.02
N ALA A 121 -0.35 -2.77 -2.08
CA ALA A 121 0.54 -2.69 -0.92
C ALA A 121 0.53 -3.99 -0.11
N LEU A 122 -0.65 -4.54 0.16
CA LEU A 122 -0.78 -5.79 0.90
C LEU A 122 -0.31 -7.00 0.08
N TRP A 123 -0.55 -7.01 -1.22
CA TRP A 123 -0.03 -8.04 -2.11
C TRP A 123 1.51 -7.98 -2.21
N ALA A 124 2.08 -6.80 -2.36
CA ALA A 124 3.53 -6.62 -2.47
C ALA A 124 4.29 -7.10 -1.23
N VAL A 125 3.77 -6.83 -0.01
CA VAL A 125 4.41 -7.33 1.22
C VAL A 125 4.34 -8.86 1.34
N CYS A 126 3.37 -9.50 0.68
CA CYS A 126 3.32 -10.97 0.59
C CYS A 126 4.33 -11.56 -0.41
N GLN A 127 4.75 -10.78 -1.42
CA GLN A 127 5.57 -11.25 -2.54
C GLN A 127 7.03 -10.80 -2.46
N SER A 128 7.35 -9.80 -1.65
CA SER A 128 8.63 -9.11 -1.66
C SER A 128 9.25 -9.05 -0.27
N GLU A 129 10.56 -9.30 -0.19
CA GLU A 129 11.34 -9.04 1.02
C GLU A 129 11.88 -7.60 1.09
N ALA A 130 11.67 -6.79 0.06
CA ALA A 130 12.10 -5.39 0.05
C ALA A 130 11.30 -4.51 1.04
N PHE A 131 10.12 -4.98 1.49
CA PHE A 131 9.24 -4.26 2.41
C PHE A 131 9.03 -5.05 3.69
N SER A 132 9.35 -4.44 4.82
CA SER A 132 9.09 -4.97 6.17
C SER A 132 7.75 -4.49 6.74
N GLN A 133 7.16 -3.44 6.16
CA GLN A 133 5.96 -2.80 6.68
C GLN A 133 4.95 -2.52 5.55
N CYS A 134 3.66 -2.64 5.87
CA CYS A 134 2.56 -2.35 4.96
C CYS A 134 1.45 -1.56 5.63
N ALA A 135 0.90 -0.57 4.90
CA ALA A 135 -0.39 0.04 5.23
C ALA A 135 -1.38 -0.14 4.07
N CYS A 136 -2.39 -0.97 4.29
CA CYS A 136 -3.50 -1.21 3.37
C CYS A 136 -4.72 -0.40 3.83
N LEU A 137 -4.89 0.79 3.25
CA LEU A 137 -5.93 1.74 3.65
C LEU A 137 -7.13 1.62 2.72
N SER A 138 -8.28 1.26 3.26
CA SER A 138 -9.50 0.98 2.46
C SER A 138 -9.21 0.12 1.24
N GLY A 139 -8.33 -0.85 1.39
CA GLY A 139 -7.85 -1.70 0.31
C GLY A 139 -9.00 -2.44 -0.40
N SER A 140 -8.92 -2.55 -1.71
CA SER A 140 -9.90 -3.23 -2.55
C SER A 140 -9.85 -4.77 -2.35
N LEU A 141 -9.91 -5.23 -1.09
CA LEU A 141 -9.75 -6.65 -0.73
C LEU A 141 -10.94 -7.54 -1.15
N TRP A 142 -12.00 -6.93 -1.70
CA TRP A 142 -13.05 -7.62 -2.45
C TRP A 142 -12.57 -8.18 -3.80
N TYR A 143 -11.32 -7.91 -4.21
CA TYR A 143 -10.75 -8.36 -5.49
C TYR A 143 -10.86 -9.87 -5.64
N PRO A 144 -11.32 -10.38 -6.81
CA PRO A 144 -11.57 -11.80 -7.00
C PRO A 144 -10.35 -12.67 -6.69
N GLY A 145 -10.52 -13.67 -5.83
CA GLY A 145 -9.44 -14.58 -5.45
C GLY A 145 -8.53 -14.11 -4.30
N TRP A 146 -8.67 -12.85 -3.85
CA TRP A 146 -7.78 -12.25 -2.85
C TRP A 146 -7.61 -13.07 -1.57
N VAL A 147 -8.71 -13.44 -0.92
CA VAL A 147 -8.64 -14.18 0.36
C VAL A 147 -7.99 -15.55 0.19
N ASN A 148 -8.25 -16.23 -0.94
CA ASN A 148 -7.61 -17.51 -1.23
C ASN A 148 -6.10 -17.35 -1.45
N PHE A 149 -5.71 -16.33 -2.21
CA PHE A 149 -4.30 -15.98 -2.36
C PHE A 149 -3.62 -15.76 -1.00
N LEU A 150 -4.23 -14.97 -0.12
CA LEU A 150 -3.64 -14.65 1.18
C LEU A 150 -3.53 -15.88 2.11
N LYS A 151 -4.44 -16.85 2.02
CA LYS A 151 -4.32 -18.13 2.75
C LYS A 151 -3.05 -18.91 2.40
N GLU A 152 -2.64 -18.83 1.14
CA GLU A 152 -1.50 -19.58 0.62
C GLU A 152 -0.19 -18.80 0.70
N HIS A 153 -0.26 -17.47 0.69
CA HIS A 153 0.90 -16.57 0.53
C HIS A 153 1.00 -15.53 1.64
N ALA A 154 0.43 -15.79 2.83
CA ALA A 154 0.56 -14.83 3.93
C ALA A 154 2.02 -14.53 4.24
N PRO A 155 2.39 -13.25 4.46
CA PRO A 155 3.76 -12.86 4.73
C PRO A 155 4.23 -13.43 6.06
N LYS A 156 5.54 -13.62 6.21
CA LYS A 156 6.15 -14.17 7.44
C LYS A 156 6.84 -13.07 8.25
N PRO A 157 7.02 -13.26 9.57
CA PRO A 157 7.83 -12.34 10.37
C PRO A 157 9.23 -12.13 9.79
N PRO A 158 9.84 -10.95 9.95
CA PRO A 158 9.43 -9.87 10.86
C PRO A 158 8.57 -8.76 10.23
N LYS A 159 7.61 -9.09 9.37
CA LYS A 159 6.77 -8.09 8.70
C LYS A 159 5.63 -7.55 9.58
N ARG A 160 5.20 -6.31 9.32
CA ARG A 160 4.11 -5.63 10.04
C ARG A 160 3.07 -5.10 9.07
N VAL A 161 1.80 -5.28 9.38
CA VAL A 161 0.69 -4.89 8.50
C VAL A 161 -0.38 -4.10 9.26
N TYR A 162 -0.66 -2.89 8.78
CA TYR A 162 -1.78 -2.07 9.21
C TYR A 162 -2.89 -2.10 8.17
N LEU A 163 -4.06 -2.53 8.57
CA LEU A 163 -5.27 -2.53 7.75
C LEU A 163 -6.24 -1.47 8.26
N SER A 164 -6.90 -0.76 7.38
CA SER A 164 -8.02 0.09 7.77
C SER A 164 -9.17 0.04 6.78
N LEU A 165 -10.40 0.21 7.29
CA LEU A 165 -11.61 0.26 6.49
C LEU A 165 -12.62 1.25 7.09
N GLY A 166 -13.40 1.91 6.26
CA GLY A 166 -14.51 2.75 6.71
C GLY A 166 -15.75 1.91 7.05
N LYS A 167 -16.39 2.21 8.18
CA LYS A 167 -17.59 1.49 8.70
C LYS A 167 -18.79 1.47 7.75
N LYS A 168 -18.82 2.35 6.74
CA LYS A 168 -19.90 2.41 5.74
C LYS A 168 -19.51 1.78 4.40
N GLU A 169 -18.26 1.36 4.20
CA GLU A 169 -17.80 0.81 2.91
C GLU A 169 -18.49 -0.53 2.56
N GLU A 170 -18.64 -1.41 3.53
CA GLU A 170 -19.37 -2.68 3.34
C GLU A 170 -20.89 -2.52 3.17
N LYS A 171 -21.42 -1.31 3.39
CA LYS A 171 -22.87 -1.01 3.33
C LYS A 171 -23.27 -0.26 2.07
N SER A 172 -22.31 0.16 1.24
CA SER A 172 -22.54 1.02 0.07
C SER A 172 -21.84 0.48 -1.17
N GLY A 173 -22.29 0.93 -2.33
CA GLY A 173 -21.72 0.52 -3.62
C GLY A 173 -22.26 -0.82 -4.17
N PRO A 174 -21.69 -1.32 -5.26
CA PRO A 174 -22.06 -2.59 -5.90
C PRO A 174 -21.90 -3.78 -4.93
N ALA A 175 -22.70 -4.83 -5.13
CA ALA A 175 -22.71 -6.02 -4.25
C ALA A 175 -21.32 -6.65 -4.09
N VAL A 176 -20.53 -6.72 -5.16
CA VAL A 176 -19.16 -7.24 -5.13
C VAL A 176 -18.26 -6.41 -4.23
N MET A 177 -18.38 -5.09 -4.26
CA MET A 177 -17.57 -4.20 -3.42
C MET A 177 -17.98 -4.25 -1.94
N ARG A 178 -19.27 -4.55 -1.64
CA ARG A 178 -19.72 -4.71 -0.25
C ARG A 178 -19.06 -5.88 0.47
N ALA A 179 -18.53 -6.86 -0.26
CA ALA A 179 -17.73 -7.94 0.30
C ALA A 179 -16.42 -7.49 0.96
N VAL A 180 -16.04 -6.21 0.78
CA VAL A 180 -14.80 -5.64 1.34
C VAL A 180 -14.70 -5.81 2.86
N GLY A 181 -15.81 -5.67 3.58
CA GLY A 181 -15.81 -5.81 5.04
C GLY A 181 -15.39 -7.21 5.49
N ASP A 182 -16.00 -8.24 4.91
CA ASP A 182 -15.70 -9.63 5.24
C ASP A 182 -14.30 -10.03 4.76
N ALA A 183 -13.91 -9.61 3.56
CA ALA A 183 -12.57 -9.85 3.04
C ALA A 183 -11.49 -9.20 3.91
N THR A 184 -11.73 -7.99 4.41
CA THR A 184 -10.80 -7.29 5.31
C THR A 184 -10.69 -7.99 6.68
N ARG A 185 -11.80 -8.45 7.26
CA ARG A 185 -11.77 -9.22 8.52
C ARG A 185 -11.03 -10.53 8.37
N GLN A 186 -11.29 -11.27 7.29
CA GLN A 186 -10.60 -12.52 6.99
C GLN A 186 -9.10 -12.28 6.78
N SER A 187 -8.73 -11.23 6.03
CA SER A 187 -7.34 -10.85 5.81
C SER A 187 -6.63 -10.53 7.15
N ALA A 188 -7.26 -9.74 8.00
CA ALA A 188 -6.70 -9.42 9.32
C ALA A 188 -6.48 -10.68 10.19
N GLY A 189 -7.44 -11.61 10.18
CA GLY A 189 -7.30 -12.88 10.89
C GLY A 189 -6.15 -13.75 10.38
N LEU A 190 -6.01 -13.88 9.06
CA LEU A 190 -4.92 -14.65 8.43
C LEU A 190 -3.55 -14.01 8.71
N LEU A 191 -3.47 -12.69 8.63
CA LEU A 191 -2.24 -11.96 8.92
C LEU A 191 -1.85 -12.07 10.40
N ALA A 192 -2.80 -11.94 11.32
CA ALA A 192 -2.54 -12.11 12.75
C ALA A 192 -2.08 -13.53 13.10
N GLN A 193 -2.60 -14.56 12.40
CA GLN A 193 -2.12 -15.94 12.55
C GLN A 193 -0.68 -16.12 12.05
N SER A 194 -0.30 -15.42 10.97
CA SER A 194 1.04 -15.56 10.37
C SER A 194 2.09 -14.67 11.02
N LEU A 195 1.74 -13.43 11.37
CA LEU A 195 2.68 -12.40 11.84
C LEU A 195 2.64 -12.15 13.35
N GLY A 196 1.58 -12.62 14.03
CA GLY A 196 1.27 -12.24 15.40
C GLY A 196 0.32 -11.03 15.48
N TYR A 197 -0.45 -10.97 16.55
CA TYR A 197 -1.41 -9.88 16.80
C TYR A 197 -0.70 -8.54 17.03
N GLU A 198 0.50 -8.54 17.57
CA GLU A 198 1.35 -7.36 17.79
C GLU A 198 1.83 -6.72 16.49
N ASN A 199 1.91 -7.51 15.42
CA ASN A 199 2.36 -7.08 14.09
C ASN A 199 1.22 -6.84 13.10
N THR A 200 -0.03 -6.99 13.54
CA THR A 200 -1.21 -6.85 12.68
C THR A 200 -2.25 -5.96 13.35
N VAL A 201 -2.65 -4.90 12.67
CA VAL A 201 -3.73 -4.01 13.13
C VAL A 201 -4.85 -3.97 12.09
N LEU A 202 -6.09 -4.03 12.56
CA LEU A 202 -7.28 -3.68 11.79
C LEU A 202 -8.02 -2.55 12.49
N GLU A 203 -8.09 -1.38 11.84
CA GLU A 203 -8.81 -0.23 12.35
C GLU A 203 -10.04 0.11 11.51
N TRP A 204 -11.18 0.29 12.19
CA TRP A 204 -12.43 0.75 11.59
C TRP A 204 -12.60 2.24 11.76
N ASN A 205 -12.59 2.97 10.64
CA ASN A 205 -12.72 4.42 10.62
C ASN A 205 -14.18 4.86 10.41
N PRO A 206 -14.57 6.07 10.84
CA PRO A 206 -15.86 6.65 10.48
C PRO A 206 -15.99 6.85 8.96
N GLY A 207 -17.24 6.79 8.44
CA GLY A 207 -17.55 7.12 7.05
C GLY A 207 -17.34 5.98 6.05
N GLY A 208 -17.43 6.33 4.78
CA GLY A 208 -17.25 5.46 3.62
C GLY A 208 -15.87 5.58 2.99
N HIS A 209 -15.74 5.07 1.76
CA HIS A 209 -14.47 4.96 1.05
C HIS A 209 -13.72 6.29 0.88
N PHE A 210 -14.43 7.36 0.52
CA PHE A 210 -13.82 8.68 0.28
C PHE A 210 -13.86 9.62 1.48
N ALA A 211 -14.39 9.16 2.61
CA ALA A 211 -14.49 10.00 3.81
C ALA A 211 -13.19 9.90 4.63
N THR A 212 -12.65 11.05 5.00
CA THR A 212 -11.53 11.17 5.96
C THR A 212 -10.30 10.30 5.57
N ALA A 213 -9.85 10.41 4.31
CA ALA A 213 -8.70 9.62 3.85
C ALA A 213 -7.41 9.97 4.62
N LEU A 214 -7.09 11.26 4.76
CA LEU A 214 -5.87 11.71 5.43
C LEU A 214 -5.71 11.16 6.87
N PRO A 215 -6.70 11.24 7.78
CA PRO A 215 -6.59 10.62 9.10
C PRO A 215 -6.27 9.13 9.12
N ARG A 216 -6.59 8.39 8.05
CA ARG A 216 -6.22 6.97 7.94
C ARG A 216 -4.73 6.80 7.65
N TRP A 217 -4.15 7.68 6.81
CA TRP A 217 -2.72 7.72 6.57
C TRP A 217 -1.95 8.11 7.84
N GLU A 218 -2.43 9.14 8.56
CA GLU A 218 -1.83 9.62 9.81
C GLU A 218 -1.72 8.49 10.85
N LYS A 219 -2.81 7.77 11.08
CA LYS A 219 -2.84 6.67 12.04
C LYS A 219 -1.95 5.50 11.62
N ALA A 220 -1.93 5.18 10.33
CA ALA A 220 -1.06 4.14 9.81
C ALA A 220 0.42 4.49 10.02
N LEU A 221 0.82 5.71 9.67
CA LEU A 221 2.19 6.19 9.88
C LEU A 221 2.57 6.19 11.34
N ALA A 222 1.72 6.72 12.23
CA ALA A 222 1.96 6.72 13.66
C ALA A 222 2.21 5.30 14.20
N TRP A 223 1.47 4.30 13.69
CA TRP A 223 1.66 2.91 14.09
C TRP A 223 2.93 2.29 13.49
N LEU A 224 3.25 2.59 12.21
CA LEU A 224 4.44 2.06 11.54
C LEU A 224 5.73 2.64 12.14
N ASP A 225 5.73 3.93 12.49
CA ASP A 225 6.88 4.62 13.08
C ASP A 225 7.07 4.31 14.57
N PHE A 226 6.07 3.70 15.21
CA PHE A 226 6.19 3.31 16.61
C PHE A 226 7.23 2.19 16.77
N PRO A 227 8.34 2.44 17.52
CA PRO A 227 9.38 1.44 17.70
C PRO A 227 8.81 0.21 18.41
N GLN A 228 9.02 -0.97 17.86
CA GLN A 228 8.82 -2.20 18.59
C GLN A 228 9.92 -2.30 19.64
N ASN A 229 9.58 -2.18 20.91
CA ASN A 229 10.50 -2.60 21.96
C ASN A 229 10.80 -4.09 21.71
N ASN A 230 12.07 -4.39 21.39
CA ASN A 230 12.58 -5.74 21.43
C ASN A 230 12.31 -6.30 22.85
N ARG A 231 11.23 -7.10 22.98
CA ARG A 231 10.99 -7.91 24.16
C ARG A 231 11.65 -9.27 23.97
#